data_22d47ce4004f29940394234f7d446473
#
_entry.id   22d47ce4004f29940394234f7d446473
#
_cell.length_a   1.000
_cell.length_b   1.000
_cell.length_c   1.000
_cell.angle_alpha   90.00
_cell.angle_beta   90.00
_cell.angle_gamma   90.00
#
_symmetry.space_group_name_H-M   'P 1'
#
loop_
_entity.id
_entity.type
_entity.pdbx_description
1 polymer ?
#
loop_
_entity_poly.entity_id
_entity_poly.type
_entity_poly.pdbx_seq_one_letter_code
_entity_poly.pdbx_strand_id
1 'polypeptide(L)'
;FQQPASAADAIAKLKEISEAVAKFDETVECHMRLGIDVKRAEQQIRSTTVLPAGLGKEVRVCVIAKGPKATEAKEAGADEAGAEEVIEKISGGWFEFDTLIATPDCMGMLGKLGRVLGPKGLMPNPKTGTVTFDVAAAVKDAKAGKVEFRADKQGMIHVPIGKVKFSAEDLMKNYSTLADAILRAKPSTA
;
A
#
# COMPACT_ATOMS: atom_id res chain seq x y z
N PHE A 1 20.71 -0.64 -18.69
CA PHE A 1 21.50 -1.87 -18.52
C PHE A 1 21.25 -2.80 -19.71
N GLN A 2 22.31 -3.23 -20.40
CA GLN A 2 22.21 -4.28 -21.43
C GLN A 2 22.31 -5.69 -20.82
N GLN A 3 22.74 -5.77 -19.55
CA GLN A 3 22.87 -7.02 -18.79
C GLN A 3 22.22 -6.86 -17.39
N PRO A 4 21.78 -7.97 -16.78
CA PRO A 4 21.29 -7.97 -15.40
C PRO A 4 22.34 -7.41 -14.45
N ALA A 5 21.92 -6.56 -13.53
CA ALA A 5 22.76 -5.96 -12.49
C ALA A 5 22.29 -6.41 -11.10
N SER A 6 23.15 -6.29 -10.09
CA SER A 6 22.71 -6.50 -8.71
C SER A 6 21.71 -5.42 -8.29
N ALA A 7 20.87 -5.70 -7.29
CA ALA A 7 19.91 -4.71 -6.78
C ALA A 7 20.62 -3.45 -6.25
N ALA A 8 21.79 -3.60 -5.62
CA ALA A 8 22.59 -2.49 -5.12
C ALA A 8 23.12 -1.60 -6.26
N ASP A 9 23.68 -2.21 -7.31
CA ASP A 9 24.16 -1.47 -8.48
C ASP A 9 23.02 -0.79 -9.24
N ALA A 10 21.86 -1.46 -9.32
CA ALA A 10 20.66 -0.90 -9.94
C ALA A 10 20.16 0.35 -9.18
N ILE A 11 20.12 0.29 -7.85
CA ILE A 11 19.74 1.44 -7.01
C ILE A 11 20.74 2.59 -7.14
N ALA A 12 22.05 2.29 -7.11
CA ALA A 12 23.07 3.31 -7.28
C ALA A 12 22.94 4.01 -8.64
N LYS A 13 22.76 3.25 -9.70
CA LYS A 13 22.61 3.80 -11.06
C LYS A 13 21.30 4.57 -11.24
N LEU A 14 20.21 4.12 -10.61
CA LEU A 14 18.94 4.83 -10.61
C LEU A 14 19.09 6.21 -9.98
N LYS A 15 19.78 6.32 -8.84
CA LYS A 15 20.03 7.60 -8.17
C LYS A 15 20.87 8.54 -9.04
N GLU A 16 21.94 8.05 -9.65
CA GLU A 16 22.78 8.80 -10.58
C GLU A 16 21.96 9.39 -11.75
N ILE A 17 21.10 8.57 -12.36
CA ILE A 17 20.25 8.99 -13.48
C ILE A 17 19.23 10.03 -13.02
N SER A 18 18.58 9.81 -11.88
CA SER A 18 17.58 10.72 -11.34
C SER A 18 18.18 12.08 -11.01
N GLU A 19 19.36 12.14 -10.40
CA GLU A 19 20.08 13.39 -10.11
C GLU A 19 20.41 14.19 -11.39
N ALA A 20 20.68 13.49 -12.50
CA ALA A 20 21.00 14.13 -13.78
C ALA A 20 19.77 14.65 -14.54
N VAL A 21 18.59 14.03 -14.34
CA VAL A 21 17.42 14.27 -15.20
C VAL A 21 16.26 14.90 -14.45
N ALA A 22 16.01 14.49 -13.22
CA ALA A 22 14.82 14.86 -12.46
C ALA A 22 15.02 16.19 -11.70
N LYS A 23 13.96 17.03 -11.71
CA LYS A 23 13.89 18.28 -10.94
C LYS A 23 13.00 18.15 -9.69
N PHE A 24 12.49 16.96 -9.40
CA PHE A 24 11.61 16.66 -8.28
C PHE A 24 12.01 15.34 -7.62
N ASP A 25 11.48 15.08 -6.44
CA ASP A 25 11.76 13.85 -5.69
C ASP A 25 10.94 12.68 -6.23
N GLU A 26 11.55 11.88 -7.11
CA GLU A 26 10.91 10.76 -7.77
C GLU A 26 10.63 9.61 -6.79
N THR A 27 9.60 8.84 -7.10
CA THR A 27 9.31 7.60 -6.36
C THR A 27 10.05 6.44 -7.00
N VAL A 28 10.75 5.67 -6.19
CA VAL A 28 11.40 4.43 -6.62
C VAL A 28 10.39 3.29 -6.46
N GLU A 29 10.11 2.61 -7.56
CA GLU A 29 9.19 1.47 -7.59
C GLU A 29 9.92 0.19 -7.95
N CYS A 30 9.47 -0.91 -7.34
CA CYS A 30 9.93 -2.25 -7.65
C CYS A 30 8.85 -2.97 -8.47
N HIS A 31 9.22 -3.44 -9.65
CA HIS A 31 8.37 -4.24 -10.52
C HIS A 31 8.92 -5.66 -10.59
N MET A 32 8.12 -6.64 -10.17
CA MET A 32 8.52 -8.04 -10.18
C MET A 32 7.55 -8.88 -10.99
N ARG A 33 8.08 -9.66 -11.94
CA ARG A 33 7.30 -10.65 -12.68
C ARG A 33 7.34 -11.98 -11.92
N LEU A 34 6.16 -12.49 -11.59
CA LEU A 34 6.01 -13.77 -10.90
C LEU A 34 5.62 -14.86 -11.89
N GLY A 35 6.11 -16.09 -11.63
CA GLY A 35 5.75 -17.26 -12.43
C GLY A 35 4.41 -17.88 -11.99
N ILE A 36 3.35 -17.06 -11.87
CA ILE A 36 2.03 -17.48 -11.39
C ILE A 36 1.00 -17.49 -12.54
N ASP A 37 0.01 -18.39 -12.43
CA ASP A 37 -1.17 -18.36 -13.29
C ASP A 37 -2.28 -17.53 -12.64
N VAL A 38 -2.40 -16.28 -13.05
CA VAL A 38 -3.38 -15.32 -12.50
C VAL A 38 -4.84 -15.69 -12.74
N LYS A 39 -5.12 -16.64 -13.65
CA LYS A 39 -6.48 -17.16 -13.87
C LYS A 39 -6.94 -18.05 -12.75
N ARG A 40 -6.01 -18.66 -12.00
CA ARG A 40 -6.31 -19.50 -10.86
C ARG A 40 -6.44 -18.65 -9.59
N ALA A 41 -7.60 -18.71 -8.96
CA ALA A 41 -7.87 -17.94 -7.74
C ALA A 41 -6.88 -18.26 -6.59
N GLU A 42 -6.39 -19.49 -6.52
CA GLU A 42 -5.41 -19.99 -5.56
C GLU A 42 -3.99 -19.44 -5.76
N GLN A 43 -3.68 -18.97 -6.99
CA GLN A 43 -2.39 -18.37 -7.32
C GLN A 43 -2.42 -16.84 -7.33
N GLN A 44 -3.55 -16.22 -6.99
CA GLN A 44 -3.63 -14.77 -6.86
C GLN A 44 -2.95 -14.31 -5.57
N ILE A 45 -1.86 -13.57 -5.72
CA ILE A 45 -1.13 -12.97 -4.62
C ILE A 45 -1.72 -11.60 -4.29
N ARG A 46 -2.14 -11.43 -3.03
CA ARG A 46 -2.50 -10.15 -2.44
C ARG A 46 -2.10 -10.19 -0.97
N SER A 47 -1.16 -9.34 -0.59
CA SER A 47 -0.67 -9.27 0.78
C SER A 47 -0.17 -7.87 1.09
N THR A 48 0.29 -7.67 2.31
CA THR A 48 0.86 -6.40 2.77
C THR A 48 2.18 -6.63 3.47
N THR A 49 3.04 -5.62 3.45
CA THR A 49 4.26 -5.58 4.27
C THR A 49 4.47 -4.18 4.80
N VAL A 50 5.18 -4.05 5.91
CA VAL A 50 5.60 -2.76 6.45
C VAL A 50 7.05 -2.54 6.05
N LEU A 51 7.32 -1.43 5.38
CA LEU A 51 8.67 -1.07 4.95
C LEU A 51 9.42 -0.39 6.09
N PRO A 52 10.57 -0.90 6.51
CA PRO A 52 11.28 -0.40 7.69
C PRO A 52 11.75 1.05 7.58
N ALA A 53 12.09 1.53 6.38
CA ALA A 53 12.45 2.93 6.15
C ALA A 53 11.25 3.81 5.74
N GLY A 54 10.03 3.25 5.73
CA GLY A 54 8.83 3.95 5.28
C GLY A 54 8.82 4.20 3.76
N LEU A 55 7.89 5.04 3.30
CA LEU A 55 7.72 5.39 1.88
C LEU A 55 8.29 6.77 1.51
N GLY A 56 8.64 7.61 2.50
CA GLY A 56 9.03 9.00 2.25
C GLY A 56 7.89 9.89 1.73
N LYS A 57 6.67 9.42 1.87
CA LYS A 57 5.44 10.15 1.58
C LYS A 57 4.56 10.13 2.84
N GLU A 58 4.01 11.27 3.17
CA GLU A 58 3.01 11.35 4.22
C GLU A 58 1.72 10.67 3.73
N VAL A 59 1.37 9.54 4.37
CA VAL A 59 0.20 8.74 4.00
C VAL A 59 -1.01 9.33 4.70
N ARG A 60 -1.99 9.77 3.93
CA ARG A 60 -3.28 10.26 4.46
C ARG A 60 -4.20 9.08 4.70
N VAL A 61 -4.57 8.90 5.97
CA VAL A 61 -5.38 7.77 6.43
C VAL A 61 -6.78 8.24 6.76
N CYS A 62 -7.75 7.68 6.06
CA CYS A 62 -9.16 7.87 6.34
C CYS A 62 -9.74 6.64 7.05
N VAL A 63 -10.55 6.86 8.08
CA VAL A 63 -11.12 5.77 8.88
C VAL A 63 -12.63 5.86 8.90
N ILE A 64 -13.29 4.75 8.58
CA ILE A 64 -14.75 4.63 8.69
C ILE A 64 -15.09 3.73 9.87
N ALA A 65 -15.49 4.39 10.95
CA ALA A 65 -15.87 3.73 12.21
C ALA A 65 -16.98 4.49 12.91
N LYS A 66 -17.81 3.78 13.68
CA LYS A 66 -18.90 4.37 14.47
C LYS A 66 -18.48 4.63 15.92
N GLY A 67 -19.01 5.73 16.48
CA GLY A 67 -18.91 6.02 17.91
C GLY A 67 -17.47 6.17 18.41
N PRO A 68 -17.12 5.56 19.56
CA PRO A 68 -15.83 5.78 20.23
C PRO A 68 -14.63 5.37 19.36
N LYS A 69 -14.80 4.43 18.43
CA LYS A 69 -13.73 4.01 17.52
C LYS A 69 -13.31 5.07 16.51
N ALA A 70 -14.20 5.99 16.15
CA ALA A 70 -13.84 7.14 15.32
C ALA A 70 -12.94 8.13 16.10
N THR A 71 -13.20 8.31 17.41
CA THR A 71 -12.37 9.14 18.29
C THR A 71 -10.99 8.49 18.47
N GLU A 72 -10.96 7.19 18.78
CA GLU A 72 -9.72 6.40 18.89
C GLU A 72 -8.87 6.48 17.61
N ALA A 73 -9.50 6.45 16.44
CA ALA A 73 -8.81 6.62 15.16
C ALA A 73 -8.14 8.00 15.03
N LYS A 74 -8.84 9.07 15.43
CA LYS A 74 -8.29 10.44 15.41
C LYS A 74 -7.12 10.59 16.38
N GLU A 75 -7.24 10.03 17.58
CA GLU A 75 -6.17 10.01 18.59
C GLU A 75 -4.95 9.21 18.12
N ALA A 76 -5.17 8.14 17.33
CA ALA A 76 -4.10 7.37 16.71
C ALA A 76 -3.43 8.08 15.52
N GLY A 77 -3.96 9.22 15.09
CA GLY A 77 -3.40 10.05 14.05
C GLY A 77 -4.06 9.89 12.67
N ALA A 78 -5.28 9.38 12.57
CA ALA A 78 -6.03 9.40 11.32
C ALA A 78 -6.33 10.84 10.88
N ASP A 79 -6.20 11.13 9.60
CA ASP A 79 -6.42 12.46 9.05
C ASP A 79 -7.92 12.79 8.98
N GLU A 80 -8.74 11.78 8.70
CA GLU A 80 -10.19 11.88 8.73
C GLU A 80 -10.77 10.61 9.37
N ALA A 81 -11.72 10.77 10.28
CA ALA A 81 -12.42 9.64 10.89
C ALA A 81 -13.88 9.99 11.17
N GLY A 82 -14.77 9.09 10.79
CA GLY A 82 -16.22 9.25 10.95
C GLY A 82 -16.96 8.05 10.38
N ALA A 83 -18.29 8.14 10.34
CA ALA A 83 -19.13 7.08 9.76
C ALA A 83 -19.84 7.59 8.50
N GLU A 84 -21.10 8.03 8.66
CA GLU A 84 -21.96 8.44 7.53
C GLU A 84 -21.44 9.71 6.84
N GLU A 85 -20.92 10.66 7.60
CA GLU A 85 -20.35 11.92 7.09
C GLU A 85 -19.21 11.68 6.09
N VAL A 86 -18.31 10.75 6.39
CA VAL A 86 -17.17 10.40 5.53
C VAL A 86 -17.66 9.67 4.29
N ILE A 87 -18.66 8.80 4.44
CA ILE A 87 -19.27 8.08 3.31
C ILE A 87 -19.93 9.05 2.33
N GLU A 88 -20.63 10.07 2.84
CA GLU A 88 -21.24 11.12 2.02
C GLU A 88 -20.18 11.95 1.29
N LYS A 89 -19.09 12.34 1.95
CA LYS A 89 -17.96 13.03 1.34
C LYS A 89 -17.37 12.21 0.17
N ILE A 90 -17.15 10.92 0.38
CA ILE A 90 -16.62 10.00 -0.64
C ILE A 90 -17.64 9.85 -1.81
N SER A 91 -18.92 9.75 -1.51
CA SER A 91 -19.98 9.74 -2.53
C SER A 91 -20.01 11.03 -3.36
N GLY A 92 -19.71 12.16 -2.73
CA GLY A 92 -19.57 13.47 -3.38
C GLY A 92 -18.30 13.65 -4.20
N GLY A 93 -17.42 12.63 -4.25
CA GLY A 93 -16.20 12.67 -5.06
C GLY A 93 -14.95 13.11 -4.31
N TRP A 94 -14.97 13.13 -2.98
CA TRP A 94 -13.77 13.38 -2.19
C TRP A 94 -12.93 12.13 -2.03
N PHE A 95 -11.66 12.17 -2.50
CA PHE A 95 -10.68 11.06 -2.46
C PHE A 95 -9.30 11.54 -2.01
N GLU A 96 -9.25 12.52 -1.11
CA GLU A 96 -7.99 13.09 -0.64
C GLU A 96 -7.35 12.23 0.47
N PHE A 97 -7.36 10.92 0.31
CA PHE A 97 -6.71 9.96 1.18
C PHE A 97 -6.02 8.86 0.37
N ASP A 98 -4.99 8.27 0.96
CA ASP A 98 -4.19 7.21 0.34
C ASP A 98 -4.59 5.82 0.84
N THR A 99 -5.09 5.74 2.07
CA THR A 99 -5.53 4.48 2.69
C THR A 99 -6.87 4.65 3.38
N LEU A 100 -7.78 3.70 3.13
CA LEU A 100 -9.08 3.64 3.78
C LEU A 100 -9.14 2.43 4.73
N ILE A 101 -9.36 2.70 6.01
CA ILE A 101 -9.55 1.67 7.04
C ILE A 101 -11.03 1.68 7.43
N ALA A 102 -11.62 0.53 7.65
CA ALA A 102 -13.00 0.41 8.07
C ALA A 102 -13.20 -0.63 9.17
N THR A 103 -14.14 -0.38 10.06
CA THR A 103 -14.62 -1.44 10.96
C THR A 103 -15.55 -2.39 10.20
N PRO A 104 -15.58 -3.69 10.54
CA PRO A 104 -16.46 -4.67 9.89
C PRO A 104 -17.92 -4.24 9.88
N ASP A 105 -18.39 -3.57 10.92
CA ASP A 105 -19.77 -3.07 11.06
C ASP A 105 -20.14 -2.03 9.99
N CYS A 106 -19.15 -1.28 9.49
CA CYS A 106 -19.33 -0.24 8.49
C CYS A 106 -19.21 -0.75 7.05
N MET A 107 -18.78 -1.99 6.85
CA MET A 107 -18.59 -2.57 5.51
C MET A 107 -19.88 -2.66 4.70
N GLY A 108 -21.03 -2.86 5.35
CA GLY A 108 -22.34 -2.86 4.68
C GLY A 108 -22.66 -1.52 4.00
N MET A 109 -22.29 -0.41 4.63
CA MET A 109 -22.47 0.93 4.08
C MET A 109 -21.48 1.22 2.95
N LEU A 110 -20.23 0.75 3.10
CA LEU A 110 -19.18 0.86 2.09
C LEU A 110 -19.44 0.06 0.81
N GLY A 111 -20.26 -0.98 0.89
CA GLY A 111 -20.65 -1.79 -0.26
C GLY A 111 -21.24 -0.96 -1.42
N LYS A 112 -21.96 0.10 -1.10
CA LYS A 112 -22.52 1.05 -2.08
C LYS A 112 -21.43 1.82 -2.82
N LEU A 113 -20.32 2.09 -2.17
CA LEU A 113 -19.16 2.80 -2.72
C LEU A 113 -18.15 1.89 -3.44
N GLY A 114 -18.37 0.57 -3.42
CA GLY A 114 -17.47 -0.41 -4.02
C GLY A 114 -17.21 -0.18 -5.50
N ARG A 115 -18.19 0.35 -6.25
CA ARG A 115 -18.06 0.71 -7.68
C ARG A 115 -17.11 1.87 -7.91
N VAL A 116 -16.90 2.73 -6.92
CA VAL A 116 -16.03 3.91 -7.00
C VAL A 116 -14.66 3.64 -6.37
N LEU A 117 -14.64 3.02 -5.18
CA LEU A 117 -13.43 2.69 -4.44
C LEU A 117 -12.65 1.52 -5.05
N GLY A 118 -13.36 0.54 -5.64
CA GLY A 118 -12.75 -0.66 -6.22
C GLY A 118 -11.75 -0.37 -7.34
N PRO A 119 -12.14 0.37 -8.40
CA PRO A 119 -11.22 0.73 -9.50
C PRO A 119 -10.04 1.57 -9.06
N LYS A 120 -10.21 2.39 -8.00
CA LYS A 120 -9.14 3.21 -7.42
C LYS A 120 -8.19 2.44 -6.48
N GLY A 121 -8.50 1.17 -6.17
CA GLY A 121 -7.72 0.38 -5.22
C GLY A 121 -7.88 0.77 -3.76
N LEU A 122 -8.84 1.64 -3.43
CA LEU A 122 -9.06 2.19 -2.09
C LEU A 122 -10.06 1.39 -1.26
N MET A 123 -10.61 0.29 -1.79
CA MET A 123 -11.60 -0.52 -1.07
C MET A 123 -10.95 -1.33 0.06
N PRO A 124 -11.39 -1.16 1.32
CA PRO A 124 -10.87 -1.93 2.45
C PRO A 124 -11.05 -3.43 2.26
N ASN A 125 -10.06 -4.21 2.72
CA ASN A 125 -10.08 -5.66 2.60
C ASN A 125 -9.54 -6.32 3.88
N PRO A 126 -10.22 -7.36 4.41
CA PRO A 126 -9.74 -8.10 5.58
C PRO A 126 -8.36 -8.73 5.37
N LYS A 127 -8.05 -9.20 4.15
CA LYS A 127 -6.74 -9.83 3.84
C LYS A 127 -5.56 -8.86 3.96
N THR A 128 -5.80 -7.58 3.77
CA THR A 128 -4.79 -6.52 3.90
C THR A 128 -4.77 -5.87 5.28
N GLY A 129 -5.66 -6.32 6.18
CA GLY A 129 -5.79 -5.78 7.53
C GLY A 129 -6.33 -4.35 7.57
N THR A 130 -6.97 -3.88 6.48
CA THR A 130 -7.65 -2.58 6.43
C THR A 130 -9.12 -2.67 6.89
N VAL A 131 -9.63 -3.88 7.16
CA VAL A 131 -10.90 -4.12 7.84
C VAL A 131 -10.58 -4.76 9.19
N THR A 132 -10.68 -3.98 10.25
CA THR A 132 -10.32 -4.42 11.61
C THR A 132 -11.11 -3.66 12.68
N PHE A 133 -11.25 -4.27 13.86
CA PHE A 133 -11.75 -3.60 15.06
C PHE A 133 -10.65 -2.82 15.79
N ASP A 134 -9.38 -3.20 15.61
CA ASP A 134 -8.23 -2.49 16.16
C ASP A 134 -7.79 -1.39 15.19
N VAL A 135 -8.52 -0.29 15.28
CA VAL A 135 -8.34 0.86 14.37
C VAL A 135 -7.01 1.58 14.66
N ALA A 136 -6.64 1.69 15.94
CA ALA A 136 -5.44 2.41 16.34
C ALA A 136 -4.16 1.74 15.81
N ALA A 137 -4.06 0.42 15.90
CA ALA A 137 -2.93 -0.32 15.34
C ALA A 137 -2.89 -0.19 13.81
N ALA A 138 -4.04 -0.32 13.14
CA ALA A 138 -4.11 -0.22 11.68
C ALA A 138 -3.70 1.17 11.15
N VAL A 139 -4.07 2.25 11.86
CA VAL A 139 -3.65 3.62 11.52
C VAL A 139 -2.14 3.79 11.70
N LYS A 140 -1.59 3.31 12.80
CA LYS A 140 -0.13 3.36 13.05
C LYS A 140 0.65 2.60 11.99
N ASP A 141 0.21 1.39 11.65
CA ASP A 141 0.82 0.58 10.59
C ASP A 141 0.79 1.29 9.25
N ALA A 142 -0.37 1.86 8.87
CA ALA A 142 -0.53 2.59 7.62
C ALA A 142 0.44 3.78 7.55
N LYS A 143 0.58 4.54 8.64
CA LYS A 143 1.52 5.67 8.72
C LYS A 143 2.99 5.22 8.83
N ALA A 144 3.26 4.03 9.35
CA ALA A 144 4.61 3.46 9.42
C ALA A 144 5.15 2.98 8.05
N GLY A 145 4.37 3.08 6.98
CA GLY A 145 4.81 2.66 5.64
C GLY A 145 4.33 1.25 5.25
N LYS A 146 3.15 0.85 5.72
CA LYS A 146 2.50 -0.37 5.26
C LYS A 146 2.10 -0.23 3.80
N VAL A 147 2.62 -1.12 2.96
CA VAL A 147 2.30 -1.19 1.54
C VAL A 147 1.51 -2.45 1.24
N GLU A 148 0.53 -2.30 0.37
CA GLU A 148 -0.19 -3.44 -0.21
C GLU A 148 0.44 -3.81 -1.55
N PHE A 149 0.59 -5.09 -1.80
CA PHE A 149 0.98 -5.58 -3.10
C PHE A 149 0.01 -6.61 -3.62
N ARG A 150 -0.26 -6.52 -4.90
CA ARG A 150 -1.20 -7.38 -5.62
C ARG A 150 -0.64 -7.71 -6.99
N ALA A 151 -0.74 -8.98 -7.39
CA ALA A 151 -0.43 -9.38 -8.75
C ALA A 151 -1.49 -8.84 -9.73
N ASP A 152 -1.03 -8.27 -10.84
CA ASP A 152 -1.88 -7.83 -11.94
C ASP A 152 -2.29 -9.01 -12.85
N LYS A 153 -2.99 -8.72 -13.96
CA LYS A 153 -3.44 -9.74 -14.93
C LYS A 153 -2.29 -10.40 -15.70
N GLN A 154 -1.08 -9.87 -15.62
CA GLN A 154 0.12 -10.38 -16.27
C GLN A 154 1.05 -11.12 -15.31
N GLY A 155 0.66 -11.23 -14.03
CA GLY A 155 1.47 -11.82 -12.98
C GLY A 155 2.60 -10.91 -12.50
N MET A 156 2.46 -9.60 -12.70
CA MET A 156 3.42 -8.61 -12.18
C MET A 156 2.94 -7.98 -10.89
N ILE A 157 3.88 -7.65 -10.03
CA ILE A 157 3.67 -6.84 -8.83
C ILE A 157 4.39 -5.51 -9.02
N HIS A 158 3.72 -4.42 -8.66
CA HIS A 158 4.21 -3.05 -8.72
C HIS A 158 4.10 -2.45 -7.32
N VAL A 159 5.23 -2.09 -6.70
CA VAL A 159 5.26 -1.59 -5.32
C VAL A 159 6.26 -0.45 -5.18
N PRO A 160 5.86 0.71 -4.63
CA PRO A 160 6.81 1.74 -4.26
C PRO A 160 7.65 1.29 -3.07
N ILE A 161 8.96 1.50 -3.14
CA ILE A 161 9.92 1.15 -2.10
C ILE A 161 10.55 2.37 -1.42
N GLY A 162 10.24 3.57 -1.88
CA GLY A 162 10.72 4.81 -1.27
C GLY A 162 10.89 5.93 -2.27
N LYS A 163 11.61 6.96 -1.85
CA LYS A 163 11.96 8.13 -2.64
C LYS A 163 13.44 8.08 -3.04
N VAL A 164 13.79 8.73 -4.15
CA VAL A 164 15.18 8.79 -4.62
C VAL A 164 16.10 9.47 -3.57
N LYS A 165 15.56 10.39 -2.77
CA LYS A 165 16.29 11.03 -1.66
C LYS A 165 16.67 10.08 -0.54
N PHE A 166 16.07 8.92 -0.43
CA PHE A 166 16.47 7.92 0.55
C PHE A 166 17.91 7.48 0.33
N SER A 167 18.57 7.04 1.41
CA SER A 167 19.88 6.41 1.27
C SER A 167 19.78 5.13 0.44
N ALA A 168 20.85 4.73 -0.22
CA ALA A 168 20.90 3.46 -0.93
C ALA A 168 20.65 2.27 0.01
N GLU A 169 21.12 2.38 1.25
CA GLU A 169 20.90 1.36 2.29
C GLU A 169 19.42 1.23 2.68
N ASP A 170 18.69 2.34 2.82
CA ASP A 170 17.27 2.32 3.17
C ASP A 170 16.43 1.75 2.04
N LEU A 171 16.74 2.11 0.79
CA LEU A 171 16.11 1.51 -0.39
C LEU A 171 16.38 0.00 -0.48
N MET A 172 17.62 -0.43 -0.16
CA MET A 172 17.97 -1.86 -0.11
C MET A 172 17.23 -2.59 1.00
N LYS A 173 17.11 -2.01 2.20
CA LYS A 173 16.32 -2.59 3.31
C LYS A 173 14.87 -2.78 2.92
N ASN A 174 14.26 -1.74 2.33
CA ASN A 174 12.88 -1.79 1.86
C ASN A 174 12.71 -2.84 0.75
N TYR A 175 13.63 -2.89 -0.22
CA TYR A 175 13.62 -3.89 -1.29
C TYR A 175 13.73 -5.32 -0.74
N SER A 176 14.67 -5.59 0.18
CA SER A 176 14.85 -6.91 0.78
C SER A 176 13.62 -7.35 1.56
N THR A 177 13.05 -6.45 2.37
CA THR A 177 11.82 -6.73 3.13
C THR A 177 10.65 -7.05 2.21
N LEU A 178 10.50 -6.29 1.10
CA LEU A 178 9.48 -6.55 0.09
C LEU A 178 9.69 -7.89 -0.60
N ALA A 179 10.93 -8.19 -1.04
CA ALA A 179 11.26 -9.46 -1.70
C ALA A 179 10.95 -10.66 -0.80
N ASP A 180 11.33 -10.59 0.47
CA ASP A 180 11.04 -11.63 1.47
C ASP A 180 9.52 -11.80 1.67
N ALA A 181 8.77 -10.70 1.74
CA ALA A 181 7.32 -10.74 1.87
C ALA A 181 6.64 -11.39 0.65
N ILE A 182 7.13 -11.10 -0.56
CA ILE A 182 6.64 -11.71 -1.80
C ILE A 182 6.96 -13.20 -1.85
N LEU A 183 8.19 -13.59 -1.45
CA LEU A 183 8.59 -15.01 -1.39
C LEU A 183 7.74 -15.81 -0.39
N ARG A 184 7.40 -15.23 0.76
CA ARG A 184 6.50 -15.85 1.74
C ARG A 184 5.05 -15.94 1.25
N ALA A 185 4.62 -14.96 0.45
CA ALA A 185 3.27 -14.95 -0.14
C ALA A 185 3.15 -15.83 -1.38
N LYS A 186 4.25 -16.39 -1.88
CA LYS A 186 4.27 -17.27 -3.05
C LYS A 186 3.44 -18.53 -2.77
N PRO A 187 2.46 -18.88 -3.64
CA PRO A 187 1.70 -20.12 -3.50
C PRO A 187 2.62 -21.34 -3.63
N SER A 188 2.32 -22.39 -2.88
CA SER A 188 3.07 -23.67 -2.95
C SER A 188 2.98 -24.37 -4.31
N THR A 189 2.01 -23.95 -5.12
CA THR A 189 1.72 -24.49 -6.47
C THR A 189 2.32 -23.67 -7.61
N ALA A 190 3.14 -22.65 -7.30
CA ALA A 190 3.74 -21.75 -8.29
C ALA A 190 5.27 -21.85 -8.30
#